data_72129d9b17382190f784b3a5878b05ea
#
_entry.id   72129d9b17382190f784b3a5878b05ea
#
_cell.length_a   1.000
_cell.length_b   1.000
_cell.length_c   1.000
_cell.angle_alpha   90.00
_cell.angle_beta   90.00
_cell.angle_gamma   90.00
#
_symmetry.space_group_name_H-M   'P 1'
#
loop_
_entity.id
_entity.type
_entity.pdbx_description
1 polymer ?
#
loop_
_entity_poly.entity_id
_entity_poly.type
_entity_poly.pdbx_seq_one_letter_code
_entity_poly.pdbx_strand_id
1 'polypeptide(L)'
;MMAQLSSNGYETVSIKNDTQLLENFRTILNERHADKLNGQPLTDKEFQRLLTMINGKGIFESARILRDKLPLKRDDESEVYLSFLDTVNWCKNKFQVTNQVSVEDTYKARYDVTILINGLPLVQVELKRRGVDINEAFNQVMRYRKQNYTGLFRYIQMFIISNGVETRYISNNDGEIYKSHMFYWSDKHNQRINTLSDFTESFLRPCHLAKMISRYMIINETDKVLMAMRPYQVHAVEALIHQATETANNGYIWHTTGSGKTLTSFKSSQVLSEQDNIKKVIFLVDRKDLDSQTEEEFNKFSKGAVDKTNNTAQLVRQLNDKSLPLIVTTIQKMSKAIQNNAEALEQYKTDKVVFIIDECHRSQFGDMHRIVRQHFNNAQYFGFTGTPRFEENRSQDGRSTADIFGKCLHTYLIKDAIHDGNVLGFSVDYINTIKAKEIDTDTDDMVEDILSLIHISEP
;
A
#
# COMPACT_ATOMS: atom_id res chain seq x y z
N MET A 1 -14.22 21.44 -9.68
CA MET A 1 -14.16 20.02 -9.30
C MET A 1 -15.27 19.18 -9.95
N MET A 2 -16.59 19.43 -9.72
CA MET A 2 -17.67 18.60 -10.29
C MET A 2 -17.55 18.45 -11.83
N ALA A 3 -17.39 19.54 -12.57
CA ALA A 3 -17.20 19.50 -14.03
C ALA A 3 -15.97 18.67 -14.45
N GLN A 4 -14.86 18.77 -13.69
CA GLN A 4 -13.65 18.01 -13.97
C GLN A 4 -13.82 16.51 -13.66
N LEU A 5 -14.51 16.16 -12.56
CA LEU A 5 -14.84 14.77 -12.28
C LEU A 5 -15.74 14.18 -13.38
N SER A 6 -16.75 14.94 -13.82
CA SER A 6 -17.61 14.51 -14.94
C SER A 6 -16.81 14.30 -16.23
N SER A 7 -15.87 15.20 -16.56
CA SER A 7 -15.00 15.03 -17.73
C SER A 7 -14.04 13.83 -17.60
N ASN A 8 -13.69 13.45 -16.38
CA ASN A 8 -12.85 12.29 -16.08
C ASN A 8 -13.63 10.96 -16.07
N GLY A 9 -14.95 10.98 -16.35
CA GLY A 9 -15.75 9.76 -16.49
C GLY A 9 -16.64 9.44 -15.29
N TYR A 10 -16.87 10.39 -14.38
CA TYR A 10 -17.86 10.23 -13.32
C TYR A 10 -19.27 10.68 -13.82
N GLU A 11 -20.26 9.83 -13.59
CA GLU A 11 -21.66 10.19 -13.78
C GLU A 11 -22.10 11.17 -12.67
N THR A 12 -22.57 12.35 -13.04
CA THR A 12 -23.14 13.29 -12.06
C THR A 12 -24.56 12.88 -11.73
N VAL A 13 -24.82 12.60 -10.44
CA VAL A 13 -26.13 12.19 -9.94
C VAL A 13 -26.65 13.18 -8.91
N SER A 14 -27.99 13.32 -8.83
CA SER A 14 -28.64 14.18 -7.84
C SER A 14 -29.17 13.35 -6.69
N ILE A 15 -28.35 13.14 -5.67
CA ILE A 15 -28.71 12.45 -4.44
C ILE A 15 -28.72 13.48 -3.31
N LYS A 16 -29.87 13.68 -2.67
CA LYS A 16 -30.06 14.72 -1.66
C LYS A 16 -30.19 14.18 -0.24
N ASN A 17 -30.55 12.91 -0.09
CA ASN A 17 -30.81 12.28 1.19
C ASN A 17 -30.51 10.76 1.16
N ASP A 18 -30.59 10.12 2.33
CA ASP A 18 -30.31 8.70 2.51
C ASP A 18 -31.25 7.78 1.71
N THR A 19 -32.54 8.16 1.57
CA THR A 19 -33.50 7.36 0.78
C THR A 19 -33.07 7.26 -0.67
N GLN A 20 -32.72 8.40 -1.29
CA GLN A 20 -32.22 8.43 -2.67
C GLN A 20 -30.89 7.71 -2.83
N LEU A 21 -30.03 7.76 -1.80
CA LEU A 21 -28.76 7.00 -1.79
C LEU A 21 -29.03 5.49 -1.79
N LEU A 22 -29.95 5.02 -0.96
CA LEU A 22 -30.35 3.60 -0.89
C LEU A 22 -30.98 3.13 -2.20
N GLU A 23 -31.85 3.93 -2.82
CA GLU A 23 -32.47 3.61 -4.12
C GLU A 23 -31.42 3.53 -5.24
N ASN A 24 -30.49 4.47 -5.29
CA ASN A 24 -29.39 4.46 -6.25
C ASN A 24 -28.50 3.23 -6.05
N PHE A 25 -28.16 2.90 -4.80
CA PHE A 25 -27.38 1.69 -4.47
C PHE A 25 -28.11 0.41 -4.92
N ARG A 26 -29.39 0.28 -4.62
CA ARG A 26 -30.20 -0.89 -5.03
C ARG A 26 -30.24 -1.04 -6.55
N THR A 27 -30.44 0.06 -7.27
CA THR A 27 -30.49 0.06 -8.73
C THR A 27 -29.18 -0.45 -9.32
N ILE A 28 -28.06 0.12 -8.89
CA ILE A 28 -26.73 -0.27 -9.40
C ILE A 28 -26.38 -1.70 -9.00
N LEU A 29 -26.75 -2.12 -7.80
CA LEU A 29 -26.50 -3.51 -7.33
C LEU A 29 -27.24 -4.51 -8.21
N ASN A 30 -28.50 -4.24 -8.55
CA ASN A 30 -29.29 -5.09 -9.45
C ASN A 30 -28.72 -5.12 -10.87
N GLU A 31 -28.35 -3.96 -11.43
CA GLU A 31 -27.69 -3.87 -12.74
C GLU A 31 -26.38 -4.69 -12.77
N ARG A 32 -25.56 -4.52 -11.77
CA ARG A 32 -24.24 -5.17 -11.67
C ARG A 32 -24.31 -6.69 -11.54
N HIS A 33 -25.37 -7.19 -10.92
CA HIS A 33 -25.57 -8.61 -10.66
C HIS A 33 -26.72 -9.23 -11.45
N ALA A 34 -27.18 -8.58 -12.54
CA ALA A 34 -28.32 -9.05 -13.33
C ALA A 34 -28.19 -10.53 -13.75
N ASP A 35 -26.99 -10.95 -14.16
CA ASP A 35 -26.72 -12.35 -14.54
C ASP A 35 -26.91 -13.30 -13.36
N LYS A 36 -26.38 -12.97 -12.18
CA LYS A 36 -26.47 -13.79 -10.97
C LYS A 36 -27.88 -13.81 -10.38
N LEU A 37 -28.63 -12.75 -10.62
CA LEU A 37 -30.02 -12.60 -10.21
C LEU A 37 -31.00 -13.18 -11.24
N ASN A 38 -30.51 -13.84 -12.31
CA ASN A 38 -31.32 -14.38 -13.40
C ASN A 38 -32.28 -13.33 -14.01
N GLY A 39 -31.86 -12.07 -14.08
CA GLY A 39 -32.66 -10.98 -14.56
C GLY A 39 -33.80 -10.53 -13.61
N GLN A 40 -33.92 -11.10 -12.43
CA GLN A 40 -34.93 -10.75 -11.43
C GLN A 40 -34.32 -9.85 -10.34
N PRO A 41 -34.64 -8.54 -10.30
CA PRO A 41 -34.12 -7.63 -9.28
C PRO A 41 -34.42 -8.13 -7.86
N LEU A 42 -33.63 -7.68 -6.89
CA LEU A 42 -33.89 -7.96 -5.49
C LEU A 42 -35.26 -7.44 -5.05
N THR A 43 -36.05 -8.29 -4.42
CA THR A 43 -37.31 -7.90 -3.78
C THR A 43 -37.06 -6.93 -2.62
N ASP A 44 -38.10 -6.28 -2.10
CA ASP A 44 -37.95 -5.41 -0.93
C ASP A 44 -37.48 -6.20 0.30
N LYS A 45 -37.95 -7.42 0.47
CA LYS A 45 -37.53 -8.31 1.56
C LYS A 45 -36.07 -8.71 1.43
N GLU A 46 -35.65 -9.10 0.24
CA GLU A 46 -34.25 -9.46 -0.04
C GLU A 46 -33.31 -8.27 0.17
N PHE A 47 -33.71 -7.09 -0.30
CA PHE A 47 -32.92 -5.88 -0.09
C PHE A 47 -32.86 -5.47 1.39
N GLN A 48 -33.93 -5.61 2.16
CA GLN A 48 -33.91 -5.40 3.60
C GLN A 48 -33.03 -6.42 4.34
N ARG A 49 -33.03 -7.70 3.94
CA ARG A 49 -32.08 -8.70 4.45
C ARG A 49 -30.64 -8.26 4.19
N LEU A 50 -30.33 -7.84 2.97
CA LEU A 50 -29.01 -7.31 2.62
C LEU A 50 -28.62 -6.13 3.51
N LEU A 51 -29.50 -5.15 3.65
CA LEU A 51 -29.23 -3.97 4.49
C LEU A 51 -29.00 -4.37 5.95
N THR A 52 -29.70 -5.34 6.49
CA THR A 52 -29.50 -5.87 7.84
C THR A 52 -28.07 -6.47 8.00
N MET A 53 -27.57 -7.13 6.96
CA MET A 53 -26.23 -7.73 6.98
C MET A 53 -25.12 -6.68 6.91
N ILE A 54 -25.33 -5.57 6.18
CA ILE A 54 -24.30 -4.56 5.89
C ILE A 54 -24.39 -3.32 6.77
N ASN A 55 -25.52 -3.00 7.35
CA ASN A 55 -25.71 -1.85 8.23
C ASN A 55 -25.27 -2.15 9.67
N GLY A 56 -25.06 -1.10 10.45
CA GLY A 56 -24.68 -1.19 11.86
C GLY A 56 -23.25 -1.67 12.14
N LYS A 57 -22.43 -1.82 11.09
CA LYS A 57 -21.01 -2.18 11.20
C LYS A 57 -20.15 -0.95 11.40
N GLY A 58 -18.96 -1.14 12.02
CA GLY A 58 -17.92 -0.12 12.05
C GLY A 58 -17.27 0.09 10.68
N ILE A 59 -16.44 1.11 10.56
CA ILE A 59 -15.70 1.43 9.32
C ILE A 59 -14.81 0.27 8.89
N PHE A 60 -14.13 -0.37 9.84
CA PHE A 60 -13.27 -1.51 9.59
C PHE A 60 -14.03 -2.70 8.99
N GLU A 61 -15.13 -3.10 9.60
CA GLU A 61 -15.95 -4.20 9.08
C GLU A 61 -16.61 -3.85 7.74
N SER A 62 -17.05 -2.61 7.56
CA SER A 62 -17.57 -2.13 6.26
C SER A 62 -16.51 -2.22 5.17
N ALA A 63 -15.24 -1.94 5.48
CA ALA A 63 -14.13 -2.08 4.55
C ALA A 63 -13.86 -3.55 4.17
N ARG A 64 -14.04 -4.49 5.08
CA ARG A 64 -13.96 -5.94 4.79
C ARG A 64 -15.11 -6.37 3.87
N ILE A 65 -16.34 -6.06 4.25
CA ILE A 65 -17.54 -6.37 3.46
C ILE A 65 -17.44 -5.82 2.04
N LEU A 66 -16.90 -4.60 1.89
CA LEU A 66 -16.69 -3.97 0.59
C LEU A 66 -15.84 -4.81 -0.37
N ARG A 67 -14.88 -5.58 0.16
CA ARG A 67 -13.89 -6.35 -0.62
C ARG A 67 -14.24 -7.83 -0.75
N ASP A 68 -15.16 -8.31 0.08
CA ASP A 68 -15.59 -9.71 0.12
C ASP A 68 -16.83 -9.96 -0.76
N LYS A 69 -17.18 -11.24 -0.90
CA LYS A 69 -18.46 -11.67 -1.48
C LYS A 69 -19.41 -11.96 -0.35
N LEU A 70 -20.58 -11.31 -0.38
CA LEU A 70 -21.64 -11.50 0.62
C LEU A 70 -22.65 -12.52 0.14
N PRO A 71 -22.89 -13.63 0.87
CA PRO A 71 -23.95 -14.56 0.55
C PRO A 71 -25.32 -13.95 0.91
N LEU A 72 -26.26 -14.00 -0.02
CA LEU A 72 -27.65 -13.57 0.19
C LEU A 72 -28.60 -14.69 -0.18
N LYS A 73 -29.44 -15.09 0.77
CA LYS A 73 -30.53 -16.04 0.51
C LYS A 73 -31.70 -15.31 -0.16
N ARG A 74 -32.10 -15.80 -1.34
CA ARG A 74 -33.26 -15.33 -2.12
C ARG A 74 -34.57 -15.79 -1.53
N ASP A 75 -35.69 -15.22 -1.99
CA ASP A 75 -37.03 -15.62 -1.55
C ASP A 75 -37.42 -17.00 -2.08
N ASP A 76 -36.80 -17.48 -3.16
CA ASP A 76 -36.93 -18.84 -3.73
C ASP A 76 -35.99 -19.86 -3.06
N GLU A 77 -35.37 -19.50 -1.92
CA GLU A 77 -34.36 -20.26 -1.17
C GLU A 77 -33.01 -20.47 -1.83
N SER A 78 -32.79 -20.01 -3.06
CA SER A 78 -31.49 -20.03 -3.70
C SER A 78 -30.51 -19.06 -2.98
N GLU A 79 -29.19 -19.29 -3.13
CA GLU A 79 -28.15 -18.44 -2.57
C GLU A 79 -27.38 -17.76 -3.69
N VAL A 80 -27.19 -16.44 -3.57
CA VAL A 80 -26.40 -15.65 -4.50
C VAL A 80 -25.28 -14.93 -3.77
N TYR A 81 -24.11 -14.82 -4.41
CA TYR A 81 -22.94 -14.13 -3.86
C TYR A 81 -22.80 -12.76 -4.51
N LEU A 82 -23.07 -11.70 -3.74
CA LEU A 82 -22.98 -10.32 -4.17
C LEU A 82 -21.61 -9.73 -3.84
N SER A 83 -21.03 -9.00 -4.75
CA SER A 83 -19.78 -8.22 -4.56
C SER A 83 -20.06 -6.74 -4.74
N PHE A 84 -19.56 -5.91 -3.82
CA PHE A 84 -19.81 -4.48 -3.86
C PHE A 84 -18.77 -3.73 -4.69
N LEU A 85 -17.57 -4.29 -4.87
CA LEU A 85 -16.47 -3.69 -5.62
C LEU A 85 -15.83 -4.74 -6.53
N ASP A 86 -15.47 -4.34 -7.76
CA ASP A 86 -14.55 -5.12 -8.57
C ASP A 86 -13.13 -4.73 -8.16
N THR A 87 -12.46 -5.64 -7.48
CA THR A 87 -11.11 -5.45 -6.93
C THR A 87 -10.01 -5.85 -7.90
N VAL A 88 -10.37 -6.45 -9.03
CA VAL A 88 -9.47 -6.92 -10.07
C VAL A 88 -9.53 -6.02 -11.30
N ASN A 89 -10.74 -5.80 -11.83
CA ASN A 89 -10.98 -4.97 -13.00
C ASN A 89 -11.53 -3.61 -12.58
N TRP A 90 -10.71 -2.77 -12.00
CA TRP A 90 -11.12 -1.51 -11.37
C TRP A 90 -11.99 -0.61 -12.25
N CYS A 91 -11.71 -0.58 -13.57
CA CYS A 91 -12.44 0.25 -14.52
C CYS A 91 -13.86 -0.25 -14.82
N LYS A 92 -14.20 -1.49 -14.41
CA LYS A 92 -15.57 -2.04 -14.55
C LYS A 92 -16.53 -1.58 -13.44
N ASN A 93 -16.03 -0.88 -12.44
CA ASN A 93 -16.89 -0.26 -11.45
C ASN A 93 -17.66 0.93 -12.05
N LYS A 94 -18.84 1.19 -11.55
CA LYS A 94 -19.63 2.38 -11.89
C LYS A 94 -19.23 3.54 -10.98
N PHE A 95 -18.84 4.66 -11.56
CA PHE A 95 -18.34 5.81 -10.84
C PHE A 95 -19.34 6.95 -10.93
N GLN A 96 -19.78 7.44 -9.78
CA GLN A 96 -20.73 8.53 -9.69
C GLN A 96 -20.22 9.61 -8.74
N VAL A 97 -20.68 10.82 -8.94
CA VAL A 97 -20.40 11.96 -8.08
C VAL A 97 -21.66 12.74 -7.79
N THR A 98 -21.85 13.11 -6.55
CA THR A 98 -22.93 13.97 -6.10
C THR A 98 -22.40 15.06 -5.18
N ASN A 99 -23.12 16.16 -5.09
CA ASN A 99 -22.78 17.26 -4.20
C ASN A 99 -23.93 17.59 -3.25
N GLN A 100 -23.55 18.16 -2.10
CA GLN A 100 -24.50 18.72 -1.15
C GLN A 100 -25.54 17.71 -0.63
N VAL A 101 -25.10 16.48 -0.38
CA VAL A 101 -25.93 15.48 0.29
C VAL A 101 -26.20 15.95 1.72
N SER A 102 -27.46 16.03 2.07
CA SER A 102 -27.90 16.36 3.42
C SER A 102 -28.23 15.09 4.17
N VAL A 103 -27.59 14.87 5.31
CA VAL A 103 -27.95 13.80 6.25
C VAL A 103 -28.69 14.46 7.41
N GLU A 104 -29.95 14.07 7.57
CA GLU A 104 -30.80 14.50 8.69
C GLU A 104 -30.71 13.46 9.79
N ASP A 105 -29.72 13.60 10.64
CA ASP A 105 -29.62 12.90 11.91
C ASP A 105 -29.59 13.97 13.03
N THR A 106 -29.02 13.72 14.16
CA THR A 106 -28.97 14.62 15.32
C THR A 106 -28.47 16.05 14.98
N TYR A 107 -27.68 16.21 13.90
CA TYR A 107 -27.22 17.48 13.38
C TYR A 107 -27.26 17.48 11.84
N LYS A 108 -27.77 18.58 11.24
CA LYS A 108 -27.74 18.76 9.77
C LYS A 108 -26.30 18.88 9.30
N ALA A 109 -25.80 17.87 8.61
CA ALA A 109 -24.55 17.93 7.88
C ALA A 109 -24.81 18.05 6.38
N ARG A 110 -24.00 18.83 5.71
CA ARG A 110 -24.04 19.00 4.26
C ARG A 110 -22.65 18.74 3.71
N TYR A 111 -22.50 17.64 3.02
CA TYR A 111 -21.23 17.23 2.44
C TYR A 111 -20.99 17.96 1.12
N ASP A 112 -19.75 18.48 0.93
CA ASP A 112 -19.44 19.25 -0.27
C ASP A 112 -19.50 18.39 -1.54
N VAL A 113 -18.71 17.32 -1.60
CA VAL A 113 -18.72 16.37 -2.71
C VAL A 113 -18.56 14.95 -2.18
N THR A 114 -19.44 14.05 -2.63
CA THR A 114 -19.37 12.61 -2.31
C THR A 114 -19.14 11.83 -3.59
N ILE A 115 -18.11 10.99 -3.60
CA ILE A 115 -17.82 10.08 -4.70
C ILE A 115 -18.36 8.69 -4.33
N LEU A 116 -19.17 8.17 -5.26
CA LEU A 116 -19.74 6.84 -5.11
C LEU A 116 -19.08 5.88 -6.11
N ILE A 117 -18.82 4.67 -5.64
CA ILE A 117 -18.41 3.57 -6.51
C ILE A 117 -19.43 2.46 -6.32
N ASN A 118 -20.04 2.02 -7.42
CA ASN A 118 -21.14 1.07 -7.43
C ASN A 118 -22.30 1.45 -6.49
N GLY A 119 -22.58 2.76 -6.41
CA GLY A 119 -23.67 3.30 -5.58
C GLY A 119 -23.34 3.48 -4.10
N LEU A 120 -22.18 2.99 -3.63
CA LEU A 120 -21.71 3.18 -2.26
C LEU A 120 -20.86 4.44 -2.13
N PRO A 121 -21.07 5.28 -1.10
CA PRO A 121 -20.25 6.46 -0.84
C PRO A 121 -18.91 6.02 -0.27
N LEU A 122 -17.84 6.04 -1.08
CA LEU A 122 -16.53 5.55 -0.68
C LEU A 122 -15.53 6.66 -0.37
N VAL A 123 -15.74 7.86 -0.94
CA VAL A 123 -14.86 9.00 -0.71
C VAL A 123 -15.67 10.26 -0.44
N GLN A 124 -15.29 10.95 0.60
CA GLN A 124 -15.84 12.26 0.95
C GLN A 124 -14.78 13.33 0.72
N VAL A 125 -15.15 14.37 -0.03
CA VAL A 125 -14.31 15.54 -0.28
C VAL A 125 -14.86 16.74 0.48
N GLU A 126 -14.01 17.38 1.24
CA GLU A 126 -14.30 18.63 1.96
C GLU A 126 -13.47 19.78 1.38
N LEU A 127 -14.15 20.84 0.99
CA LEU A 127 -13.56 21.97 0.29
C LEU A 127 -13.61 23.24 1.14
N LYS A 128 -12.52 23.98 1.14
CA LYS A 128 -12.44 25.31 1.72
C LYS A 128 -12.04 26.35 0.66
N ARG A 129 -12.32 27.60 0.93
CA ARG A 129 -11.88 28.70 0.06
C ARG A 129 -10.36 28.88 0.15
N ARG A 130 -9.76 29.38 -0.91
CA ARG A 130 -8.34 29.78 -0.90
C ARG A 130 -8.06 30.72 0.28
N GLY A 131 -6.92 30.52 0.93
CA GLY A 131 -6.51 31.31 2.10
C GLY A 131 -7.02 30.77 3.45
N VAL A 132 -7.93 29.80 3.45
CA VAL A 132 -8.36 29.09 4.68
C VAL A 132 -7.38 27.95 4.96
N ASP A 133 -7.01 27.81 6.24
CA ASP A 133 -6.15 26.71 6.68
C ASP A 133 -6.83 25.36 6.41
N ILE A 134 -6.11 24.42 5.82
CA ILE A 134 -6.59 23.06 5.54
C ILE A 134 -7.02 22.32 6.84
N ASN A 135 -6.47 22.70 7.98
CA ASN A 135 -6.84 22.16 9.29
C ASN A 135 -8.31 22.46 9.67
N GLU A 136 -8.91 23.53 9.16
CA GLU A 136 -10.32 23.80 9.37
C GLU A 136 -11.20 22.77 8.67
N ALA A 137 -10.84 22.39 7.43
CA ALA A 137 -11.52 21.34 6.70
C ALA A 137 -11.38 19.98 7.41
N PHE A 138 -10.18 19.66 7.91
CA PHE A 138 -9.96 18.46 8.71
C PHE A 138 -10.86 18.42 9.93
N ASN A 139 -10.91 19.49 10.72
CA ASN A 139 -11.75 19.57 11.91
C ASN A 139 -13.26 19.44 11.57
N GLN A 140 -13.68 19.95 10.42
CA GLN A 140 -15.06 19.80 9.95
C GLN A 140 -15.39 18.34 9.60
N VAL A 141 -14.51 17.67 8.87
CA VAL A 141 -14.64 16.22 8.57
C VAL A 141 -14.72 15.42 9.86
N MET A 142 -13.87 15.72 10.84
CA MET A 142 -13.87 14.99 12.12
C MET A 142 -15.17 15.20 12.92
N ARG A 143 -15.78 16.39 12.84
CA ARG A 143 -17.11 16.64 13.44
C ARG A 143 -18.19 15.82 12.76
N TYR A 144 -18.26 15.87 11.42
CA TYR A 144 -19.27 15.13 10.65
C TYR A 144 -19.15 13.61 10.88
N ARG A 145 -17.92 13.09 10.91
CA ARG A 145 -17.66 11.69 11.17
C ARG A 145 -18.21 11.21 12.51
N LYS A 146 -18.07 12.02 13.57
CA LYS A 146 -18.55 11.66 14.91
C LYS A 146 -20.07 11.72 15.05
N GLN A 147 -20.73 12.57 14.26
CA GLN A 147 -22.13 12.94 14.48
C GLN A 147 -23.10 12.34 13.45
N ASN A 148 -22.64 12.10 12.20
CA ASN A 148 -23.55 11.92 11.08
C ASN A 148 -23.28 10.69 10.20
N TYR A 149 -22.22 9.89 10.47
CA TYR A 149 -21.93 8.74 9.61
C TYR A 149 -22.71 7.51 10.07
N THR A 150 -23.92 7.40 9.54
CA THR A 150 -24.84 6.28 9.74
C THR A 150 -25.14 5.60 8.39
N GLY A 151 -25.78 4.45 8.40
CA GLY A 151 -26.18 3.74 7.20
C GLY A 151 -25.02 3.50 6.21
N LEU A 152 -25.26 3.82 4.94
CA LEU A 152 -24.25 3.62 3.89
C LEU A 152 -23.03 4.57 4.01
N PHE A 153 -23.10 5.68 4.72
CA PHE A 153 -21.94 6.55 4.95
C PHE A 153 -20.84 5.90 5.81
N ARG A 154 -21.14 4.79 6.48
CA ARG A 154 -20.13 3.93 7.11
C ARG A 154 -19.16 3.27 6.12
N TYR A 155 -19.51 3.28 4.84
CA TYR A 155 -18.65 2.76 3.77
C TYR A 155 -17.61 3.77 3.26
N ILE A 156 -17.63 5.02 3.73
CA ILE A 156 -16.57 5.98 3.39
C ILE A 156 -15.22 5.46 3.90
N GLN A 157 -14.33 5.23 2.95
CA GLN A 157 -12.99 4.70 3.19
C GLN A 157 -11.96 5.81 3.34
N MET A 158 -12.17 6.94 2.66
CA MET A 158 -11.18 7.99 2.52
C MET A 158 -11.82 9.37 2.57
N PHE A 159 -11.12 10.30 3.19
CA PHE A 159 -11.40 11.73 3.09
C PHE A 159 -10.37 12.41 2.21
N ILE A 160 -10.83 13.36 1.41
CA ILE A 160 -9.99 14.29 0.66
C ILE A 160 -10.32 15.69 1.16
N ILE A 161 -9.30 16.43 1.50
CA ILE A 161 -9.40 17.74 2.11
C ILE A 161 -8.62 18.73 1.27
N SER A 162 -9.27 19.82 0.84
CA SER A 162 -8.61 20.81 -0.02
C SER A 162 -9.10 22.22 0.23
N ASN A 163 -8.18 23.17 0.08
CA ASN A 163 -8.49 24.61 -0.05
C ASN A 163 -8.22 25.15 -1.48
N GLY A 164 -8.09 24.23 -2.44
CA GLY A 164 -7.81 24.54 -3.84
C GLY A 164 -6.34 24.66 -4.20
N VAL A 165 -5.50 25.07 -3.26
CA VAL A 165 -4.03 25.21 -3.41
C VAL A 165 -3.31 24.03 -2.79
N GLU A 166 -3.83 23.56 -1.67
CA GLU A 166 -3.33 22.40 -0.94
C GLU A 166 -4.41 21.33 -0.90
N THR A 167 -4.04 20.09 -1.23
CA THR A 167 -4.93 18.93 -1.23
C THR A 167 -4.24 17.75 -0.58
N ARG A 168 -4.94 17.11 0.35
CA ARG A 168 -4.46 15.92 1.06
C ARG A 168 -5.53 14.84 1.14
N TYR A 169 -5.11 13.61 1.34
CA TYR A 169 -6.00 12.49 1.59
C TYR A 169 -5.66 11.78 2.89
N ILE A 170 -6.66 11.14 3.49
CA ILE A 170 -6.53 10.40 4.74
C ILE A 170 -7.54 9.25 4.77
N SER A 171 -7.15 8.10 5.34
CA SER A 171 -8.06 6.98 5.57
C SER A 171 -9.07 7.28 6.68
N ASN A 172 -10.28 6.73 6.52
CA ASN A 172 -11.27 6.72 7.59
C ASN A 172 -11.02 5.54 8.55
N ASN A 173 -11.39 5.69 9.82
CA ASN A 173 -11.25 4.67 10.86
C ASN A 173 -12.36 4.80 11.90
N ASP A 174 -12.59 3.75 12.71
CA ASP A 174 -13.53 3.81 13.85
C ASP A 174 -12.97 4.64 15.01
N GLY A 175 -11.66 4.55 15.27
CA GLY A 175 -10.95 5.27 16.31
C GLY A 175 -10.59 6.72 15.95
N GLU A 176 -9.64 7.30 16.64
CA GLU A 176 -9.14 8.65 16.36
C GLU A 176 -8.36 8.69 15.03
N ILE A 177 -8.48 9.81 14.35
CA ILE A 177 -7.73 10.11 13.13
C ILE A 177 -6.82 11.30 13.40
N TYR A 178 -5.52 11.11 13.19
CA TYR A 178 -4.51 12.13 13.47
C TYR A 178 -4.13 12.90 12.22
N LYS A 179 -3.91 14.21 12.35
CA LYS A 179 -3.48 15.09 11.25
C LYS A 179 -2.18 14.62 10.58
N SER A 180 -1.30 13.99 11.34
CA SER A 180 -0.05 13.40 10.84
C SER A 180 -0.25 12.29 9.80
N HIS A 181 -1.47 11.75 9.70
CA HIS A 181 -1.83 10.74 8.71
C HIS A 181 -2.49 11.33 7.44
N MET A 182 -2.50 12.66 7.30
CA MET A 182 -2.88 13.33 6.06
C MET A 182 -1.70 13.39 5.11
N PHE A 183 -1.82 12.77 3.94
CA PHE A 183 -0.75 12.71 2.96
C PHE A 183 -1.05 13.59 1.75
N TYR A 184 -0.01 14.23 1.21
CA TYR A 184 -0.05 14.75 -0.15
C TYR A 184 -0.02 13.59 -1.15
N TRP A 185 -0.57 13.79 -2.33
CA TRP A 185 -0.24 12.92 -3.45
C TRP A 185 1.05 13.40 -4.11
N SER A 186 1.78 12.50 -4.74
CA SER A 186 2.98 12.82 -5.53
C SER A 186 3.01 12.00 -6.81
N ASP A 187 3.85 12.42 -7.74
CA ASP A 187 4.19 11.61 -8.90
C ASP A 187 5.26 10.53 -8.57
N LYS A 188 5.64 9.74 -9.56
CA LYS A 188 6.65 8.69 -9.43
C LYS A 188 8.08 9.19 -9.12
N HIS A 189 8.31 10.50 -9.17
CA HIS A 189 9.57 11.16 -8.84
C HIS A 189 9.50 11.90 -7.50
N ASN A 190 8.49 11.60 -6.68
CA ASN A 190 8.19 12.22 -5.38
C ASN A 190 7.87 13.71 -5.45
N GLN A 191 7.51 14.25 -6.64
CA GLN A 191 7.08 15.64 -6.77
C GLN A 191 5.63 15.75 -6.29
N ARG A 192 5.40 16.63 -5.30
CA ARG A 192 4.08 16.81 -4.71
C ARG A 192 3.08 17.40 -5.70
N ILE A 193 1.87 16.89 -5.67
CA ILE A 193 0.71 17.35 -6.42
C ILE A 193 -0.22 18.05 -5.42
N ASN A 194 -0.10 19.37 -5.34
CA ASN A 194 -0.75 20.15 -4.30
C ASN A 194 -2.12 20.66 -4.71
N THR A 195 -2.29 21.13 -5.97
CA THR A 195 -3.53 21.77 -6.39
C THR A 195 -4.69 20.77 -6.50
N LEU A 196 -5.90 21.22 -6.19
CA LEU A 196 -7.09 20.37 -6.33
C LEU A 196 -7.29 19.91 -7.79
N SER A 197 -6.96 20.75 -8.76
CA SER A 197 -7.08 20.40 -10.17
C SER A 197 -6.17 19.25 -10.56
N ASP A 198 -4.88 19.34 -10.24
CA ASP A 198 -3.89 18.32 -10.59
C ASP A 198 -4.10 17.03 -9.79
N PHE A 199 -4.55 17.18 -8.53
CA PHE A 199 -4.94 16.04 -7.69
C PHE A 199 -6.14 15.31 -8.31
N THR A 200 -7.16 16.06 -8.78
CA THR A 200 -8.34 15.47 -9.43
C THR A 200 -7.94 14.74 -10.71
N GLU A 201 -7.02 15.30 -11.48
CA GLU A 201 -6.55 14.69 -12.75
C GLU A 201 -5.67 13.47 -12.54
N SER A 202 -4.93 13.38 -11.45
CA SER A 202 -4.03 12.26 -11.17
C SER A 202 -4.64 11.22 -10.24
N PHE A 203 -5.02 11.61 -9.01
CA PHE A 203 -5.47 10.70 -7.95
C PHE A 203 -6.92 10.26 -8.13
N LEU A 204 -7.81 11.18 -8.56
CA LEU A 204 -9.25 10.92 -8.66
C LEU A 204 -9.68 10.36 -10.04
N ARG A 205 -8.76 9.88 -10.86
CA ARG A 205 -9.17 9.09 -12.03
C ARG A 205 -9.92 7.83 -11.60
N PRO A 206 -11.06 7.50 -12.22
CA PRO A 206 -11.95 6.42 -11.76
C PRO A 206 -11.24 5.10 -11.45
N CYS A 207 -10.51 4.55 -12.42
CA CYS A 207 -9.80 3.28 -12.24
C CYS A 207 -8.70 3.37 -11.16
N HIS A 208 -8.00 4.50 -11.09
CA HIS A 208 -6.97 4.73 -10.09
C HIS A 208 -7.57 4.83 -8.68
N LEU A 209 -8.67 5.58 -8.51
CA LEU A 209 -9.34 5.69 -7.21
C LEU A 209 -9.86 4.33 -6.72
N ALA A 210 -10.49 3.53 -7.61
CA ALA A 210 -10.94 2.18 -7.25
C ALA A 210 -9.76 1.28 -6.86
N LYS A 211 -8.63 1.40 -7.55
CA LYS A 211 -7.38 0.70 -7.23
C LYS A 211 -6.81 1.14 -5.88
N MET A 212 -6.79 2.45 -5.61
CA MET A 212 -6.37 2.97 -4.30
C MET A 212 -7.22 2.38 -3.17
N ILE A 213 -8.53 2.39 -3.30
CA ILE A 213 -9.46 1.87 -2.29
C ILE A 213 -9.31 0.35 -2.13
N SER A 214 -9.30 -0.41 -3.22
CA SER A 214 -9.30 -1.88 -3.15
C SER A 214 -7.94 -2.49 -2.82
N ARG A 215 -6.86 -1.92 -3.37
CA ARG A 215 -5.51 -2.50 -3.30
C ARG A 215 -4.59 -1.76 -2.33
N TYR A 216 -4.62 -0.41 -2.30
CA TYR A 216 -3.66 0.41 -1.55
C TYR A 216 -4.21 0.99 -0.24
N MET A 217 -5.44 0.67 0.10
CA MET A 217 -5.88 0.75 1.49
C MET A 217 -5.64 -0.57 2.20
N ILE A 218 -4.86 -0.53 3.23
CA ILE A 218 -4.43 -1.70 4.00
C ILE A 218 -5.40 -1.91 5.15
N ILE A 219 -5.89 -3.12 5.28
CA ILE A 219 -6.70 -3.58 6.42
C ILE A 219 -5.75 -4.19 7.44
N ASN A 220 -5.53 -3.50 8.55
CA ASN A 220 -4.77 -4.03 9.67
C ASN A 220 -5.70 -4.81 10.59
N GLU A 221 -5.64 -6.14 10.49
CA GLU A 221 -6.54 -7.05 11.23
C GLU A 221 -6.29 -7.07 12.74
N THR A 222 -5.09 -6.76 13.18
CA THR A 222 -4.73 -6.74 14.60
C THR A 222 -5.26 -5.50 15.28
N ASP A 223 -4.98 -4.34 14.72
CA ASP A 223 -5.34 -3.05 15.33
C ASP A 223 -6.73 -2.58 14.90
N LYS A 224 -7.40 -3.30 13.97
CA LYS A 224 -8.71 -2.96 13.41
C LYS A 224 -8.76 -1.57 12.79
N VAL A 225 -7.71 -1.20 12.07
CA VAL A 225 -7.59 0.10 11.41
C VAL A 225 -7.37 -0.03 9.90
N LEU A 226 -7.83 0.99 9.17
CA LEU A 226 -7.54 1.18 7.76
C LEU A 226 -6.36 2.16 7.62
N MET A 227 -5.40 1.81 6.76
CA MET A 227 -4.27 2.67 6.46
C MET A 227 -4.20 2.91 4.96
N ALA A 228 -4.20 4.16 4.54
CA ALA A 228 -3.89 4.51 3.16
C ALA A 228 -2.37 4.49 2.96
N MET A 229 -1.91 3.79 1.93
CA MET A 229 -0.49 3.82 1.57
C MET A 229 -0.07 5.22 1.13
N ARG A 230 1.17 5.59 1.44
CA ARG A 230 1.77 6.85 1.01
C ARG A 230 2.14 6.79 -0.49
N PRO A 231 2.19 7.93 -1.19
CA PRO A 231 2.41 7.95 -2.65
C PRO A 231 3.64 7.16 -3.09
N TYR A 232 4.80 7.43 -2.48
CA TYR A 232 6.05 6.74 -2.82
C TYR A 232 5.98 5.22 -2.61
N GLN A 233 5.20 4.76 -1.62
CA GLN A 233 4.97 3.32 -1.41
C GLN A 233 4.14 2.74 -2.55
N VAL A 234 3.08 3.44 -2.97
CA VAL A 234 2.25 3.03 -4.11
C VAL A 234 3.09 2.95 -5.38
N HIS A 235 3.87 3.98 -5.69
CA HIS A 235 4.72 4.01 -6.88
C HIS A 235 5.81 2.94 -6.85
N ALA A 236 6.38 2.64 -5.69
CA ALA A 236 7.36 1.57 -5.54
C ALA A 236 6.72 0.19 -5.81
N VAL A 237 5.53 -0.08 -5.26
CA VAL A 237 4.78 -1.32 -5.51
C VAL A 237 4.44 -1.45 -7.00
N GLU A 238 3.93 -0.39 -7.63
CA GLU A 238 3.61 -0.38 -9.06
C GLU A 238 4.84 -0.66 -9.94
N ALA A 239 5.95 0.01 -9.65
CA ALA A 239 7.20 -0.19 -10.40
C ALA A 239 7.71 -1.63 -10.28
N LEU A 240 7.62 -2.21 -9.08
CA LEU A 240 8.04 -3.59 -8.83
C LEU A 240 7.11 -4.60 -9.52
N ILE A 241 5.78 -4.40 -9.44
CA ILE A 241 4.80 -5.26 -10.13
C ILE A 241 5.05 -5.21 -11.64
N HIS A 242 5.18 -4.02 -12.21
CA HIS A 242 5.46 -3.87 -13.64
C HIS A 242 6.74 -4.62 -14.04
N GLN A 243 7.82 -4.46 -13.25
CA GLN A 243 9.07 -5.16 -13.51
C GLN A 243 8.90 -6.68 -13.45
N ALA A 244 8.13 -7.18 -12.49
CA ALA A 244 7.91 -8.61 -12.29
C ALA A 244 6.99 -9.23 -13.35
N THR A 245 5.98 -8.48 -13.83
CA THR A 245 4.99 -9.02 -14.81
C THR A 245 5.41 -8.85 -16.25
N GLU A 246 6.04 -7.72 -16.60
CA GLU A 246 6.34 -7.33 -17.97
C GLU A 246 7.77 -7.68 -18.41
N THR A 247 8.65 -8.03 -17.46
CA THR A 247 10.04 -8.35 -17.77
C THR A 247 10.50 -9.63 -17.05
N ALA A 248 11.69 -10.12 -17.41
CA ALA A 248 12.40 -11.16 -16.67
C ALA A 248 13.51 -10.58 -15.77
N ASN A 249 13.64 -9.26 -15.69
CA ASN A 249 14.73 -8.61 -14.98
C ASN A 249 14.43 -8.49 -13.48
N ASN A 250 15.47 -8.50 -12.69
CA ASN A 250 15.44 -8.19 -11.27
C ASN A 250 15.32 -6.67 -11.04
N GLY A 251 15.22 -6.25 -9.78
CA GLY A 251 15.23 -4.84 -9.41
C GLY A 251 15.39 -4.62 -7.92
N TYR A 252 15.59 -3.38 -7.51
CA TYR A 252 15.56 -3.02 -6.10
C TYR A 252 14.87 -1.69 -5.86
N ILE A 253 14.38 -1.52 -4.63
CA ILE A 253 13.77 -0.30 -4.10
C ILE A 253 14.72 0.30 -3.08
N TRP A 254 15.03 1.57 -3.27
CA TRP A 254 15.86 2.34 -2.34
C TRP A 254 15.01 3.33 -1.55
N HIS A 255 14.58 2.92 -0.39
CA HIS A 255 13.79 3.74 0.54
C HIS A 255 14.53 3.91 1.86
N THR A 256 14.61 5.14 2.36
CA THR A 256 15.30 5.45 3.62
C THR A 256 14.70 4.69 4.82
N THR A 257 15.47 4.57 5.88
CA THR A 257 15.00 4.01 7.15
C THR A 257 13.80 4.82 7.68
N GLY A 258 12.84 4.16 8.30
CA GLY A 258 11.61 4.79 8.78
C GLY A 258 10.55 5.12 7.71
N SER A 259 10.80 4.81 6.43
CA SER A 259 9.83 5.03 5.33
C SER A 259 8.72 3.98 5.26
N GLY A 260 8.74 2.94 6.11
CA GLY A 260 7.80 1.82 6.03
C GLY A 260 8.12 0.83 4.91
N LYS A 261 9.42 0.54 4.69
CA LYS A 261 9.88 -0.47 3.72
C LYS A 261 9.20 -1.82 3.90
N THR A 262 9.12 -2.31 5.13
CA THR A 262 8.48 -3.60 5.47
C THR A 262 7.03 -3.66 4.97
N LEU A 263 6.26 -2.60 5.16
CA LEU A 263 4.89 -2.52 4.64
C LEU A 263 4.87 -2.52 3.11
N THR A 264 5.78 -1.80 2.47
CA THR A 264 5.87 -1.70 1.01
C THR A 264 6.27 -3.03 0.38
N SER A 265 7.28 -3.71 0.95
CA SER A 265 7.78 -5.01 0.48
C SER A 265 6.74 -6.11 0.70
N PHE A 266 6.06 -6.11 1.84
CA PHE A 266 4.96 -7.03 2.12
C PHE A 266 3.79 -6.82 1.15
N LYS A 267 3.36 -5.57 0.92
CA LYS A 267 2.29 -5.26 -0.04
C LYS A 267 2.66 -5.67 -1.45
N SER A 268 3.91 -5.46 -1.86
CA SER A 268 4.42 -5.96 -3.15
C SER A 268 4.28 -7.48 -3.25
N SER A 269 4.68 -8.21 -2.19
CA SER A 269 4.58 -9.67 -2.12
C SER A 269 3.14 -10.16 -2.22
N GLN A 270 2.22 -9.50 -1.50
CA GLN A 270 0.80 -9.81 -1.53
C GLN A 270 0.23 -9.65 -2.96
N VAL A 271 0.47 -8.49 -3.58
CA VAL A 271 -0.06 -8.21 -4.93
C VAL A 271 0.55 -9.15 -5.98
N LEU A 272 1.83 -9.49 -5.86
CA LEU A 272 2.46 -10.44 -6.77
C LEU A 272 1.93 -11.86 -6.59
N SER A 273 1.57 -12.25 -5.38
CA SER A 273 1.02 -13.58 -5.11
C SER A 273 -0.40 -13.78 -5.69
N GLU A 274 -1.06 -12.69 -6.08
CA GLU A 274 -2.36 -12.69 -6.75
C GLU A 274 -2.24 -12.77 -8.30
N GLN A 275 -1.00 -12.75 -8.86
CA GLN A 275 -0.79 -12.78 -10.31
C GLN A 275 -0.79 -14.23 -10.82
N ASP A 276 -1.61 -14.52 -11.82
CA ASP A 276 -1.77 -15.87 -12.40
C ASP A 276 -0.46 -16.45 -12.98
N ASN A 277 0.42 -15.58 -13.47
CA ASN A 277 1.69 -15.98 -14.08
C ASN A 277 2.83 -16.19 -13.07
N ILE A 278 2.59 -15.94 -11.78
CA ILE A 278 3.57 -16.13 -10.69
C ILE A 278 3.16 -17.32 -9.82
N LYS A 279 4.00 -18.33 -9.79
CA LYS A 279 3.68 -19.58 -9.09
C LYS A 279 3.82 -19.47 -7.59
N LYS A 280 4.86 -18.78 -7.13
CA LYS A 280 5.15 -18.53 -5.72
C LYS A 280 5.80 -17.17 -5.55
N VAL A 281 5.48 -16.53 -4.45
CA VAL A 281 6.22 -15.39 -3.93
C VAL A 281 6.86 -15.81 -2.62
N ILE A 282 8.16 -15.62 -2.51
CA ILE A 282 8.94 -15.99 -1.34
C ILE A 282 9.56 -14.73 -0.76
N PHE A 283 9.08 -14.35 0.42
CA PHE A 283 9.62 -13.22 1.15
C PHE A 283 10.75 -13.69 2.05
N LEU A 284 11.94 -13.20 1.79
CA LEU A 284 13.16 -13.55 2.56
C LEU A 284 13.52 -12.42 3.50
N VAL A 285 13.62 -12.78 4.79
CA VAL A 285 14.13 -11.91 5.86
C VAL A 285 15.46 -12.43 6.39
N ASP A 286 16.24 -11.57 7.03
CA ASP A 286 17.37 -12.02 7.81
C ASP A 286 16.88 -12.70 9.11
N ARG A 287 17.64 -13.71 9.59
CA ARG A 287 17.31 -14.42 10.82
C ARG A 287 17.22 -13.50 12.04
N LYS A 288 18.00 -12.42 12.06
CA LYS A 288 17.98 -11.42 13.14
C LYS A 288 16.73 -10.53 13.12
N ASP A 289 16.12 -10.39 11.95
CA ASP A 289 14.94 -9.54 11.74
C ASP A 289 13.63 -10.35 11.81
N LEU A 290 13.70 -11.68 11.80
CA LEU A 290 12.54 -12.54 12.06
C LEU A 290 12.37 -12.70 13.58
N ASP A 291 12.37 -11.60 14.30
CA ASP A 291 11.98 -11.54 15.69
C ASP A 291 10.45 -11.55 15.84
N SER A 292 9.99 -11.59 17.09
CA SER A 292 8.56 -11.57 17.40
C SER A 292 7.85 -10.32 16.83
N GLN A 293 8.55 -9.19 16.76
CA GLN A 293 7.99 -7.92 16.28
C GLN A 293 7.74 -7.96 14.77
N THR A 294 8.70 -8.41 13.98
CA THR A 294 8.54 -8.56 12.52
C THR A 294 7.45 -9.59 12.19
N GLU A 295 7.40 -10.70 12.93
CA GLU A 295 6.34 -11.69 12.80
C GLU A 295 4.96 -11.08 13.09
N GLU A 296 4.84 -10.31 14.16
CA GLU A 296 3.60 -9.60 14.49
C GLU A 296 3.19 -8.62 13.39
N GLU A 297 4.15 -7.88 12.82
CA GLU A 297 3.89 -6.98 11.69
C GLU A 297 3.35 -7.73 10.47
N PHE A 298 3.96 -8.86 10.09
CA PHE A 298 3.46 -9.67 8.98
C PHE A 298 2.08 -10.28 9.27
N ASN A 299 1.85 -10.77 10.48
CA ASN A 299 0.57 -11.33 10.88
C ASN A 299 -0.55 -10.27 10.96
N LYS A 300 -0.22 -8.98 11.15
CA LYS A 300 -1.18 -7.88 11.05
C LYS A 300 -1.83 -7.80 9.66
N PHE A 301 -1.10 -8.17 8.62
CA PHE A 301 -1.52 -8.01 7.23
C PHE A 301 -1.87 -9.33 6.54
N SER A 302 -1.34 -10.47 7.00
CA SER A 302 -1.64 -11.79 6.44
C SER A 302 -1.46 -12.87 7.49
N LYS A 303 -2.57 -13.29 8.07
CA LYS A 303 -2.59 -14.28 9.14
C LYS A 303 -2.08 -15.65 8.66
N GLY A 304 -1.01 -16.15 9.28
CA GLY A 304 -0.43 -17.47 8.97
C GLY A 304 0.55 -17.51 7.79
N ALA A 305 0.93 -16.37 7.21
CA ALA A 305 1.94 -16.31 6.14
C ALA A 305 3.37 -16.59 6.65
N VAL A 306 3.63 -16.41 7.94
CA VAL A 306 4.95 -16.55 8.51
C VAL A 306 5.18 -18.00 8.98
N ASP A 307 6.25 -18.61 8.48
CA ASP A 307 6.69 -19.92 8.92
C ASP A 307 7.45 -19.84 10.25
N LYS A 308 6.77 -20.22 11.34
CA LYS A 308 7.29 -20.20 12.72
C LYS A 308 8.29 -21.30 13.05
N THR A 309 8.46 -22.28 12.20
CA THR A 309 9.22 -23.46 12.57
C THR A 309 10.68 -23.40 12.19
N ASN A 310 11.54 -23.96 13.03
CA ASN A 310 12.95 -24.23 12.69
C ASN A 310 13.13 -25.45 11.76
N ASN A 311 12.02 -26.04 11.28
CA ASN A 311 12.04 -27.29 10.52
C ASN A 311 11.94 -27.02 9.01
N THR A 312 12.99 -27.39 8.27
CA THR A 312 13.03 -27.28 6.81
C THR A 312 11.98 -28.16 6.10
N ALA A 313 11.58 -29.29 6.70
CA ALA A 313 10.54 -30.16 6.12
C ALA A 313 9.17 -29.47 6.06
N GLN A 314 8.85 -28.62 7.03
CA GLN A 314 7.61 -27.83 6.98
C GLN A 314 7.68 -26.76 5.88
N LEU A 315 8.81 -26.07 5.72
CA LEU A 315 9.00 -25.13 4.62
C LEU A 315 8.79 -25.80 3.26
N VAL A 316 9.34 -27.01 3.08
CA VAL A 316 9.14 -27.78 1.84
C VAL A 316 7.67 -28.15 1.62
N ARG A 317 6.93 -28.51 2.68
CA ARG A 317 5.48 -28.75 2.58
C ARG A 317 4.72 -27.48 2.17
N GLN A 318 5.03 -26.34 2.78
CA GLN A 318 4.41 -25.05 2.44
C GLN A 318 4.76 -24.61 1.00
N LEU A 319 6.00 -24.81 0.56
CA LEU A 319 6.37 -24.57 -0.83
C LEU A 319 5.53 -25.41 -1.78
N ASN A 320 5.29 -26.68 -1.48
CA ASN A 320 4.51 -27.59 -2.30
C ASN A 320 2.99 -27.44 -2.16
N ASP A 321 2.52 -26.66 -1.18
CA ASP A 321 1.11 -26.34 -1.01
C ASP A 321 0.67 -25.25 -2.02
N LYS A 322 -0.16 -25.62 -2.98
CA LYS A 322 -0.68 -24.71 -4.01
C LYS A 322 -1.62 -23.64 -3.45
N SER A 323 -2.19 -23.85 -2.27
CA SER A 323 -3.09 -22.88 -1.63
C SER A 323 -2.34 -21.75 -0.93
N LEU A 324 -1.01 -21.86 -0.78
CA LEU A 324 -0.14 -20.86 -0.16
C LEU A 324 0.75 -20.17 -1.20
N PRO A 325 0.25 -19.17 -1.93
CA PRO A 325 1.02 -18.49 -2.99
C PRO A 325 2.12 -17.59 -2.43
N LEU A 326 2.03 -17.14 -1.17
CA LEU A 326 3.01 -16.30 -0.47
C LEU A 326 3.57 -17.04 0.75
N ILE A 327 4.90 -17.06 0.87
CA ILE A 327 5.64 -17.67 1.98
C ILE A 327 6.67 -16.68 2.51
N VAL A 328 6.71 -16.54 3.83
CA VAL A 328 7.72 -15.72 4.53
C VAL A 328 8.69 -16.66 5.26
N THR A 329 9.98 -16.57 4.97
CA THR A 329 10.99 -17.42 5.56
C THR A 329 12.36 -16.72 5.63
N THR A 330 13.35 -17.34 6.27
CA THR A 330 14.71 -16.81 6.30
C THR A 330 15.56 -17.38 5.16
N ILE A 331 16.55 -16.60 4.69
CA ILE A 331 17.46 -17.08 3.63
C ILE A 331 18.24 -18.33 4.07
N GLN A 332 18.59 -18.42 5.36
CA GLN A 332 19.29 -19.57 5.92
C GLN A 332 18.46 -20.85 5.83
N LYS A 333 17.16 -20.72 6.12
CA LYS A 333 16.23 -21.85 6.09
C LYS A 333 15.93 -22.28 4.67
N MET A 334 15.77 -21.31 3.76
CA MET A 334 15.59 -21.58 2.33
C MET A 334 16.80 -22.31 1.75
N SER A 335 18.01 -21.83 2.02
CA SER A 335 19.25 -22.46 1.55
C SER A 335 19.39 -23.90 2.05
N LYS A 336 19.10 -24.16 3.34
CA LYS A 336 19.11 -25.53 3.92
C LYS A 336 18.01 -26.41 3.32
N ALA A 337 16.82 -25.87 3.06
CA ALA A 337 15.73 -26.61 2.44
C ALA A 337 16.12 -27.10 1.04
N ILE A 338 16.76 -26.24 0.24
CA ILE A 338 17.27 -26.61 -1.08
C ILE A 338 18.35 -27.68 -1.00
N GLN A 339 19.35 -27.52 -0.11
CA GLN A 339 20.44 -28.48 0.05
C GLN A 339 19.96 -29.88 0.46
N ASN A 340 18.98 -29.96 1.37
CA ASN A 340 18.52 -31.21 1.95
C ASN A 340 17.33 -31.85 1.18
N ASN A 341 16.63 -31.10 0.33
CA ASN A 341 15.39 -31.56 -0.30
C ASN A 341 15.28 -31.09 -1.76
N ALA A 342 16.40 -31.08 -2.50
CA ALA A 342 16.45 -30.57 -3.85
C ALA A 342 15.42 -31.23 -4.80
N GLU A 343 15.24 -32.56 -4.67
CA GLU A 343 14.27 -33.34 -5.49
C GLU A 343 12.82 -32.90 -5.22
N ALA A 344 12.46 -32.65 -3.96
CA ALA A 344 11.11 -32.19 -3.60
C ALA A 344 10.79 -30.78 -4.12
N LEU A 345 11.82 -30.01 -4.50
CA LEU A 345 11.70 -28.65 -5.02
C LEU A 345 12.03 -28.56 -6.53
N GLU A 346 12.20 -29.70 -7.22
CA GLU A 346 12.57 -29.77 -8.64
C GLU A 346 11.59 -29.02 -9.55
N GLN A 347 10.29 -29.08 -9.24
CA GLN A 347 9.25 -28.39 -9.99
C GLN A 347 9.44 -26.86 -10.06
N TYR A 348 10.10 -26.26 -9.05
CA TYR A 348 10.33 -24.81 -9.00
C TYR A 348 11.55 -24.34 -9.78
N LYS A 349 12.33 -25.24 -10.39
CA LYS A 349 13.46 -24.85 -11.24
C LYS A 349 13.02 -24.06 -12.48
N THR A 350 11.86 -24.41 -13.01
CA THR A 350 11.32 -23.79 -14.24
C THR A 350 10.13 -22.89 -14.00
N ASP A 351 9.44 -23.04 -12.88
CA ASP A 351 8.30 -22.19 -12.51
C ASP A 351 8.75 -20.75 -12.24
N LYS A 352 7.90 -19.79 -12.59
CA LYS A 352 8.13 -18.39 -12.28
C LYS A 352 7.93 -18.16 -10.77
N VAL A 353 9.03 -17.96 -10.09
CA VAL A 353 9.07 -17.65 -8.66
C VAL A 353 9.62 -16.24 -8.44
N VAL A 354 9.02 -15.49 -7.54
CA VAL A 354 9.51 -14.14 -7.18
C VAL A 354 10.03 -14.15 -5.75
N PHE A 355 11.25 -13.69 -5.57
CA PHE A 355 11.85 -13.48 -4.27
C PHE A 355 11.84 -12.00 -3.92
N ILE A 356 11.27 -11.67 -2.77
CA ILE A 356 11.35 -10.34 -2.16
C ILE A 356 12.32 -10.42 -0.99
N ILE A 357 13.30 -9.54 -0.96
CA ILE A 357 14.39 -9.58 0.03
C ILE A 357 14.42 -8.25 0.75
N ASP A 358 14.05 -8.26 2.03
CA ASP A 358 14.14 -7.07 2.87
C ASP A 358 15.56 -6.91 3.43
N GLU A 359 15.97 -5.66 3.68
CA GLU A 359 17.33 -5.26 4.13
C GLU A 359 18.45 -5.94 3.33
N CYS A 360 18.31 -5.94 2.00
CA CYS A 360 19.14 -6.70 1.07
C CYS A 360 20.61 -6.27 0.99
N HIS A 361 21.00 -5.22 1.70
CA HIS A 361 22.40 -4.75 1.81
C HIS A 361 23.28 -5.57 2.77
N ARG A 362 22.67 -6.43 3.59
CA ARG A 362 23.42 -7.22 4.61
C ARG A 362 24.29 -8.28 3.98
N SER A 363 25.50 -8.42 4.51
CA SER A 363 26.60 -9.21 3.93
C SER A 363 26.38 -10.74 3.90
N GLN A 364 25.41 -11.28 4.64
CA GLN A 364 25.18 -12.73 4.74
C GLN A 364 24.47 -13.32 3.49
N PHE A 365 24.12 -12.51 2.51
CA PHE A 365 23.41 -12.95 1.31
C PHE A 365 24.29 -13.62 0.24
N GLY A 366 25.62 -13.51 0.28
CA GLY A 366 26.51 -13.93 -0.80
C GLY A 366 26.37 -15.41 -1.22
N ASP A 367 26.80 -16.33 -0.37
CA ASP A 367 26.80 -17.77 -0.71
C ASP A 367 25.39 -18.39 -0.69
N MET A 368 24.57 -18.02 0.29
CA MET A 368 23.20 -18.53 0.41
C MET A 368 22.34 -18.06 -0.77
N HIS A 369 22.52 -16.82 -1.19
CA HIS A 369 21.84 -16.28 -2.39
C HIS A 369 22.28 -17.03 -3.67
N ARG A 370 23.56 -17.43 -3.76
CA ARG A 370 24.05 -18.23 -4.89
C ARG A 370 23.36 -19.59 -4.93
N ILE A 371 23.20 -20.28 -3.81
CA ILE A 371 22.49 -21.57 -3.72
C ILE A 371 21.03 -21.42 -4.20
N VAL A 372 20.33 -20.39 -3.71
CA VAL A 372 18.95 -20.12 -4.12
C VAL A 372 18.87 -19.83 -5.61
N ARG A 373 19.74 -18.99 -6.15
CA ARG A 373 19.77 -18.67 -7.59
C ARG A 373 20.08 -19.87 -8.48
N GLN A 374 20.96 -20.75 -8.05
CA GLN A 374 21.31 -21.96 -8.81
C GLN A 374 20.17 -22.97 -8.86
N HIS A 375 19.28 -22.98 -7.88
CA HIS A 375 18.11 -23.87 -7.87
C HIS A 375 16.93 -23.32 -8.67
N PHE A 376 16.61 -22.02 -8.50
CA PHE A 376 15.47 -21.37 -9.13
C PHE A 376 15.89 -20.63 -10.41
N ASN A 377 15.91 -21.33 -11.55
CA ASN A 377 16.45 -20.80 -12.81
C ASN A 377 15.55 -19.74 -13.44
N ASN A 378 14.22 -19.78 -13.19
CA ASN A 378 13.24 -18.84 -13.71
C ASN A 378 12.72 -17.90 -12.60
N ALA A 379 13.58 -17.55 -11.65
CA ALA A 379 13.18 -16.67 -10.56
C ALA A 379 13.63 -15.23 -10.79
N GLN A 380 12.81 -14.30 -10.31
CA GLN A 380 13.15 -12.89 -10.20
C GLN A 380 13.42 -12.51 -8.75
N TYR A 381 14.35 -11.59 -8.53
CA TYR A 381 14.80 -11.15 -7.21
C TYR A 381 14.63 -9.65 -7.06
N PHE A 382 13.88 -9.23 -6.05
CA PHE A 382 13.64 -7.84 -5.75
C PHE A 382 14.15 -7.50 -4.35
N GLY A 383 15.08 -6.53 -4.28
CA GLY A 383 15.68 -6.08 -3.02
C GLY A 383 15.01 -4.83 -2.48
N PHE A 384 14.87 -4.74 -1.16
CA PHE A 384 14.50 -3.50 -0.45
C PHE A 384 15.65 -3.11 0.46
N THR A 385 16.06 -1.83 0.42
CA THR A 385 17.16 -1.35 1.26
C THR A 385 17.08 0.16 1.50
N GLY A 386 17.54 0.59 2.67
CA GLY A 386 17.76 2.01 2.98
C GLY A 386 19.17 2.49 2.61
N THR A 387 20.12 1.55 2.53
CA THR A 387 21.55 1.80 2.34
C THR A 387 22.12 0.90 1.25
N PRO A 388 21.80 1.16 -0.04
CA PRO A 388 22.36 0.36 -1.13
C PRO A 388 23.88 0.48 -1.18
N ARG A 389 24.52 -0.57 -1.65
CA ARG A 389 25.97 -0.59 -1.87
C ARG A 389 26.27 -0.19 -3.30
N PHE A 390 27.16 0.79 -3.44
CA PHE A 390 27.65 1.32 -4.70
C PHE A 390 29.08 0.83 -4.98
N GLU A 391 29.72 1.38 -5.98
CA GLU A 391 31.10 1.02 -6.34
C GLU A 391 32.09 1.36 -5.24
N GLU A 392 31.88 2.45 -4.53
CA GLU A 392 32.75 2.96 -3.47
C GLU A 392 32.68 2.15 -2.17
N ASN A 393 31.54 1.45 -1.93
CA ASN A 393 31.28 0.70 -0.70
C ASN A 393 30.76 -0.73 -0.97
N ARG A 394 31.38 -1.41 -1.93
CA ARG A 394 31.02 -2.79 -2.31
C ARG A 394 31.00 -3.74 -1.12
N SER A 395 30.23 -4.82 -1.24
CA SER A 395 30.17 -5.89 -0.24
C SER A 395 31.51 -6.63 -0.14
N GLN A 396 31.69 -7.46 0.90
CA GLN A 396 32.91 -8.25 1.07
C GLN A 396 33.21 -9.18 -0.12
N ASP A 397 32.20 -9.56 -0.89
CA ASP A 397 32.34 -10.32 -2.14
C ASP A 397 32.56 -9.45 -3.39
N GLY A 398 32.79 -8.14 -3.22
CA GLY A 398 33.11 -7.20 -4.28
C GLY A 398 31.94 -6.73 -5.13
N ARG A 399 30.66 -7.04 -4.75
CA ARG A 399 29.47 -6.67 -5.54
C ARG A 399 28.75 -5.46 -4.96
N SER A 400 28.19 -4.64 -5.84
CA SER A 400 27.25 -3.58 -5.51
C SER A 400 25.80 -4.14 -5.43
N THR A 401 24.85 -3.34 -4.93
CA THR A 401 23.43 -3.69 -4.96
C THR A 401 22.92 -3.87 -6.40
N ALA A 402 23.40 -3.04 -7.33
CA ALA A 402 23.04 -3.13 -8.74
C ALA A 402 23.60 -4.40 -9.41
N ASP A 403 24.78 -4.89 -9.03
CA ASP A 403 25.34 -6.15 -9.54
C ASP A 403 24.48 -7.35 -9.14
N ILE A 404 23.79 -7.27 -8.02
CA ILE A 404 22.94 -8.36 -7.49
C ILE A 404 21.51 -8.26 -8.03
N PHE A 405 20.90 -7.07 -7.99
CA PHE A 405 19.49 -6.86 -8.27
C PHE A 405 19.21 -6.12 -9.57
N GLY A 406 20.21 -5.58 -10.25
CA GLY A 406 20.03 -4.80 -11.46
C GLY A 406 19.56 -3.37 -11.17
N LYS A 407 18.52 -2.90 -11.89
CA LYS A 407 18.06 -1.51 -11.86
C LYS A 407 17.37 -1.13 -10.55
N CYS A 408 17.65 0.08 -10.04
CA CYS A 408 16.80 0.73 -9.04
C CYS A 408 15.46 1.12 -9.69
N LEU A 409 14.36 0.60 -9.12
CA LEU A 409 13.01 0.79 -9.66
C LEU A 409 12.33 2.03 -9.10
N HIS A 410 12.62 2.36 -7.84
CA HIS A 410 12.08 3.55 -7.18
C HIS A 410 13.00 3.98 -6.04
N THR A 411 13.06 5.30 -5.82
CA THR A 411 13.84 5.92 -4.74
C THR A 411 12.94 6.77 -3.86
N TYR A 412 13.15 6.70 -2.55
CA TYR A 412 12.60 7.65 -1.57
C TYR A 412 13.68 7.90 -0.52
N LEU A 413 14.41 9.00 -0.71
CA LEU A 413 15.60 9.29 0.05
C LEU A 413 15.28 10.09 1.32
N ILE A 414 16.27 10.25 2.19
CA ILE A 414 16.10 11.02 3.43
C ILE A 414 15.66 12.46 3.17
N LYS A 415 16.13 13.08 2.10
CA LYS A 415 15.71 14.43 1.67
C LYS A 415 14.20 14.48 1.37
N ASP A 416 13.67 13.45 0.71
CA ASP A 416 12.24 13.34 0.39
C ASP A 416 11.43 13.14 1.68
N ALA A 417 11.95 12.29 2.60
CA ALA A 417 11.32 12.02 3.88
C ALA A 417 11.27 13.25 4.80
N ILE A 418 12.32 14.06 4.82
CA ILE A 418 12.36 15.35 5.53
C ILE A 418 11.37 16.33 4.89
N HIS A 419 11.40 16.43 3.56
CA HIS A 419 10.46 17.29 2.83
C HIS A 419 9.00 16.92 3.13
N ASP A 420 8.69 15.64 3.23
CA ASP A 420 7.36 15.14 3.55
C ASP A 420 7.00 15.22 5.05
N GLY A 421 7.95 15.60 5.90
CA GLY A 421 7.76 15.64 7.35
C GLY A 421 7.66 14.24 7.99
N ASN A 422 8.12 13.20 7.29
CA ASN A 422 8.14 11.82 7.79
C ASN A 422 9.35 11.54 8.69
N VAL A 423 10.42 12.33 8.53
CA VAL A 423 11.64 12.32 9.34
C VAL A 423 11.96 13.76 9.75
N LEU A 424 12.46 13.92 10.96
CA LEU A 424 12.90 15.23 11.44
C LEU A 424 14.10 15.70 10.63
N GLY A 425 14.15 17.00 10.34
CA GLY A 425 15.34 17.63 9.78
C GLY A 425 16.50 17.57 10.76
N PHE A 426 17.71 17.54 10.24
CA PHE A 426 18.93 17.62 11.03
C PHE A 426 19.77 18.80 10.55
N SER A 427 20.55 19.40 11.45
CA SER A 427 21.62 20.34 11.15
C SER A 427 22.96 19.66 11.40
N VAL A 428 23.95 20.00 10.58
CA VAL A 428 25.33 19.53 10.78
C VAL A 428 26.14 20.70 11.31
N ASP A 429 26.57 20.61 12.56
CA ASP A 429 27.46 21.58 13.18
C ASP A 429 28.91 21.08 13.06
N TYR A 430 29.73 21.84 12.34
CA TYR A 430 31.15 21.55 12.22
C TYR A 430 31.88 22.14 13.43
N ILE A 431 32.36 21.29 14.32
CA ILE A 431 33.21 21.70 15.43
C ILE A 431 34.65 21.50 15.02
N ASN A 432 35.37 22.59 14.79
CA ASN A 432 36.80 22.55 14.48
C ASN A 432 37.55 22.29 15.81
N THR A 433 37.87 21.04 16.09
CA THR A 433 38.63 20.64 17.28
C THR A 433 40.15 20.80 17.16
N ILE A 434 40.63 21.07 15.96
CA ILE A 434 42.07 21.28 15.70
C ILE A 434 42.32 22.80 15.60
N LYS A 435 42.90 23.38 16.64
CA LYS A 435 43.59 24.66 16.50
C LYS A 435 44.85 24.36 15.72
N ALA A 436 44.97 24.75 14.46
CA ALA A 436 46.22 24.77 13.76
C ALA A 436 47.20 25.62 14.60
N LYS A 437 48.22 25.00 15.17
CA LYS A 437 49.41 25.74 15.55
C LYS A 437 49.94 26.35 14.27
N GLU A 438 50.19 27.65 14.24
CA GLU A 438 50.97 28.27 13.16
C GLU A 438 52.25 27.46 13.03
N ILE A 439 52.35 26.65 12.01
CA ILE A 439 53.60 25.98 11.62
C ILE A 439 54.23 26.92 10.61
N ASP A 440 55.40 27.40 10.97
CA ASP A 440 56.27 28.14 10.06
C ASP A 440 56.40 27.37 8.72
N THR A 441 56.13 28.05 7.66
CA THR A 441 56.11 27.52 6.30
C THR A 441 57.50 27.13 5.85
N ASP A 442 57.84 25.87 6.01
CA ASP A 442 58.90 25.22 5.23
C ASP A 442 58.78 23.68 5.25
N THR A 443 57.67 23.13 4.80
CA THR A 443 57.60 21.74 4.26
C THR A 443 56.24 21.50 3.59
N ASP A 444 56.26 21.42 2.28
CA ASP A 444 55.09 21.19 1.40
C ASP A 444 54.61 19.70 1.38
N ASP A 445 55.14 18.81 2.21
CA ASP A 445 54.92 17.37 2.09
C ASP A 445 53.99 16.75 3.15
N MET A 446 53.30 17.51 4.02
CA MET A 446 52.46 16.93 5.10
C MET A 446 50.97 17.21 5.01
N VAL A 447 50.45 17.76 3.93
CA VAL A 447 49.02 18.11 3.84
C VAL A 447 48.15 16.95 3.33
N GLU A 448 48.73 15.96 2.62
CA GLU A 448 47.97 14.81 2.10
C GLU A 448 47.64 13.75 3.15
N ASP A 449 48.41 13.61 4.21
CA ASP A 449 48.23 12.58 5.24
C ASP A 449 47.12 12.92 6.27
N ILE A 450 46.71 14.16 6.42
CA ILE A 450 45.70 14.58 7.39
C ILE A 450 44.27 14.37 6.85
N LEU A 451 44.08 14.40 5.54
CA LEU A 451 42.76 14.18 4.92
C LEU A 451 42.32 12.68 4.88
N SER A 452 43.26 11.76 5.11
CA SER A 452 42.99 10.33 5.12
C SER A 452 42.45 9.79 6.45
N LEU A 453 42.44 10.60 7.52
CA LEU A 453 42.08 10.21 8.89
C LEU A 453 40.66 10.59 9.32
N ILE A 454 39.84 11.18 8.43
CA ILE A 454 38.45 11.44 8.76
C ILE A 454 37.60 10.22 8.38
N HIS A 455 37.64 9.19 9.19
CA HIS A 455 36.62 8.18 9.19
C HIS A 455 35.38 8.73 9.91
N ILE A 456 34.34 9.04 9.15
CA ILE A 456 33.00 9.26 9.69
C ILE A 456 32.46 7.88 10.07
N SER A 457 32.48 7.56 11.36
CA SER A 457 31.70 6.47 11.90
C SER A 457 30.26 6.93 12.01
N GLU A 458 29.38 6.41 11.18
CA GLU A 458 27.95 6.56 11.34
C GLU A 458 27.46 5.86 12.62
N PRO A 459 26.45 6.43 13.32
CA PRO A 459 25.85 5.82 14.51
C PRO A 459 25.01 4.57 14.21
#